data_44c2f3bd9229f91f29b32b9d307ba087
#
_entry.id   44c2f3bd9229f91f29b32b9d307ba087
#
_cell.length_a   1.000
_cell.length_b   1.000
_cell.length_c   1.000
_cell.angle_alpha   90.00
_cell.angle_beta   90.00
_cell.angle_gamma   90.00
#
_symmetry.space_group_name_H-M   'P 1'
#
loop_
_entity.id
_entity.type
_entity.pdbx_description
1 polymer ?
#
loop_
_entity_poly.entity_id
_entity_poly.type
_entity_poly.pdbx_seq_one_letter_code
_entity_poly.pdbx_strand_id
1 'polypeptide(L)'
;MIKKVARIAGGAVLALLASVCALNVSSAATSAAATFQSQIDSDLIALGPVTGINIAKFQIELLGQVAVVPASQRKILSEPLVGHMVAVHGSISSKGLTVTAVSELSEIFVPGATQLYVKGIISSVNSQDATVRVGSLSISYANALHTLVAADLAVGRVASFGGIEFTDSAKFYADNGTVSIAQLTGQSGSDGQSGSDLAGQSGSDLAGQSGSD
;
A
#
# COMPACT_ATOMS: atom_id res chain seq x y z
N MET A 1 -5.64 83.73 37.15
CA MET A 1 -4.41 83.04 36.66
C MET A 1 -4.78 81.81 35.97
N ILE A 2 -4.66 81.84 34.67
CA ILE A 2 -5.10 80.75 33.75
C ILE A 2 -3.86 79.97 33.36
N LYS A 3 -3.78 78.70 33.68
CA LYS A 3 -2.76 77.81 33.13
C LYS A 3 -3.37 76.96 32.05
N LYS A 4 -2.94 77.18 30.82
CA LYS A 4 -3.19 76.39 29.65
C LYS A 4 -2.50 75.02 29.81
N VAL A 5 -3.24 73.94 29.59
CA VAL A 5 -2.69 72.59 29.45
C VAL A 5 -2.73 72.21 27.94
N ALA A 6 -1.55 71.99 27.42
CA ALA A 6 -1.35 71.53 26.00
C ALA A 6 -1.79 70.06 25.83
N ARG A 7 -2.63 69.82 24.84
CA ARG A 7 -2.94 68.51 24.32
C ARG A 7 -1.81 68.06 23.40
N ILE A 8 -1.17 66.94 23.70
CA ILE A 8 -0.29 66.24 22.77
C ILE A 8 -1.10 65.11 22.16
N ALA A 9 -1.33 65.24 20.87
CA ALA A 9 -1.85 64.21 20.01
C ALA A 9 -0.69 63.23 19.74
N GLY A 10 -0.79 61.98 20.22
CA GLY A 10 0.08 60.89 19.90
C GLY A 10 -0.74 59.84 19.16
N GLY A 11 -0.73 59.95 17.82
CA GLY A 11 -1.40 59.02 16.96
C GLY A 11 -0.63 57.69 16.83
N ALA A 12 -1.41 56.67 16.75
CA ALA A 12 -1.31 55.49 15.89
C ALA A 12 0.10 55.00 15.46
N VAL A 13 0.59 53.96 16.12
CA VAL A 13 1.36 52.86 15.48
C VAL A 13 1.17 51.63 16.36
N LEU A 14 0.14 50.85 16.11
CA LEU A 14 0.05 49.47 16.61
C LEU A 14 -0.87 48.68 15.70
N ALA A 15 -0.37 48.37 14.53
CA ALA A 15 -0.95 47.32 13.68
C ALA A 15 0.13 46.87 12.68
N LEU A 16 0.80 45.73 12.95
CA LEU A 16 1.43 44.89 11.96
C LEU A 16 2.47 43.96 12.63
N LEU A 17 2.04 43.00 13.44
CA LEU A 17 2.87 41.86 13.84
C LEU A 17 1.98 40.69 14.32
N ALA A 18 1.08 40.24 13.44
CA ALA A 18 0.34 39.00 13.69
C ALA A 18 -0.04 38.34 12.35
N SER A 19 0.94 37.96 11.55
CA SER A 19 0.61 37.14 10.38
C SER A 19 1.86 36.51 9.75
N VAL A 20 2.65 35.76 10.45
CA VAL A 20 3.74 34.94 9.86
C VAL A 20 3.95 33.61 10.58
N CYS A 21 3.05 33.09 11.40
CA CYS A 21 3.25 31.78 12.03
C CYS A 21 2.33 30.65 11.55
N ALA A 22 1.56 30.85 10.47
CA ALA A 22 0.57 29.84 10.05
C ALA A 22 0.93 29.05 8.77
N LEU A 23 2.12 29.16 8.20
CA LEU A 23 2.40 28.58 6.87
C LEU A 23 3.49 27.50 6.82
N ASN A 24 4.06 27.07 7.95
CA ASN A 24 5.16 26.10 7.89
C ASN A 24 4.83 24.68 8.42
N VAL A 25 3.60 24.40 8.82
CA VAL A 25 3.27 23.06 9.35
C VAL A 25 2.81 22.10 8.25
N SER A 26 2.36 22.59 7.09
CA SER A 26 1.82 21.75 6.01
C SER A 26 2.90 21.10 5.12
N SER A 27 4.10 21.66 5.02
CA SER A 27 5.11 21.15 4.08
C SER A 27 5.95 19.99 4.64
N ALA A 28 6.06 19.86 5.96
CA ALA A 28 6.85 18.78 6.57
C ALA A 28 6.13 17.41 6.48
N ALA A 29 4.82 17.37 6.66
CA ALA A 29 4.05 16.13 6.57
C ALA A 29 3.99 15.58 5.13
N THR A 30 3.87 16.45 4.14
CA THR A 30 3.86 16.04 2.71
C THR A 30 5.23 15.53 2.25
N SER A 31 6.32 16.09 2.78
CA SER A 31 7.68 15.63 2.47
C SER A 31 7.99 14.26 3.06
N ALA A 32 7.53 13.96 4.27
CA ALA A 32 7.77 12.65 4.91
C ALA A 32 7.03 11.51 4.19
N ALA A 33 5.78 11.72 3.80
CA ALA A 33 5.00 10.75 3.04
C ALA A 33 5.59 10.48 1.64
N ALA A 34 6.05 11.52 0.95
CA ALA A 34 6.70 11.38 -0.37
C ALA A 34 8.05 10.64 -0.26
N THR A 35 8.80 10.86 0.81
CA THR A 35 10.09 10.17 1.06
C THR A 35 9.86 8.70 1.38
N PHE A 36 8.84 8.36 2.17
CA PHE A 36 8.47 6.98 2.48
C PHE A 36 8.08 6.20 1.21
N GLN A 37 7.26 6.81 0.34
CA GLN A 37 6.84 6.18 -0.92
C GLN A 37 8.01 5.90 -1.88
N SER A 38 9.04 6.75 -1.89
CA SER A 38 10.22 6.56 -2.74
C SER A 38 11.22 5.54 -2.21
N GLN A 39 11.12 5.17 -0.93
CA GLN A 39 11.98 4.17 -0.29
C GLN A 39 11.40 2.75 -0.31
N ILE A 40 10.15 2.58 -0.80
CA ILE A 40 9.56 1.25 -0.94
C ILE A 40 10.20 0.56 -2.14
N ASP A 41 11.17 -0.30 -1.86
CA ASP A 41 11.76 -1.17 -2.86
C ASP A 41 10.69 -2.08 -3.45
N SER A 42 10.83 -2.42 -4.74
CA SER A 42 9.85 -3.22 -5.46
C SER A 42 9.58 -4.60 -4.84
N ASP A 43 10.56 -5.11 -4.09
CA ASP A 43 10.54 -6.40 -3.41
C ASP A 43 10.18 -6.31 -1.91
N LEU A 44 9.91 -5.11 -1.37
CA LEU A 44 9.41 -4.96 -0.01
C LEU A 44 8.01 -5.59 0.11
N ILE A 45 7.85 -6.49 1.08
CA ILE A 45 6.59 -7.19 1.36
C ILE A 45 5.93 -6.64 2.62
N ALA A 46 6.71 -6.44 3.68
CA ALA A 46 6.20 -5.92 4.93
C ALA A 46 7.25 -5.11 5.66
N LEU A 47 6.80 -4.05 6.32
CA LEU A 47 7.57 -3.21 7.21
C LEU A 47 6.74 -2.98 8.46
N GLY A 48 7.18 -3.52 9.59
CA GLY A 48 6.40 -3.42 10.81
C GLY A 48 7.04 -4.13 12.01
N PRO A 49 6.41 -4.03 13.19
CA PRO A 49 6.89 -4.71 14.38
C PRO A 49 6.64 -6.21 14.28
N VAL A 50 7.59 -6.99 14.76
CA VAL A 50 7.43 -8.44 14.93
C VAL A 50 6.46 -8.69 16.09
N THR A 51 5.37 -9.39 15.81
CA THR A 51 4.34 -9.75 16.81
C THR A 51 4.52 -11.15 17.37
N GLY A 52 5.23 -12.05 16.65
CA GLY A 52 5.47 -13.41 17.08
C GLY A 52 6.66 -14.04 16.38
N ILE A 53 7.25 -15.03 17.03
CA ILE A 53 8.36 -15.82 16.51
C ILE A 53 8.08 -17.32 16.73
N ASN A 54 8.24 -18.12 15.68
CA ASN A 54 8.23 -19.57 15.76
C ASN A 54 9.61 -20.11 15.37
N ILE A 55 10.45 -20.36 16.36
CA ILE A 55 11.84 -20.83 16.15
C ILE A 55 11.86 -22.20 15.47
N ALA A 56 10.94 -23.10 15.83
CA ALA A 56 10.90 -24.46 15.29
C ALA A 56 10.62 -24.48 13.77
N LYS A 57 9.87 -23.48 13.28
CA LYS A 57 9.53 -23.33 11.86
C LYS A 57 10.35 -22.26 11.17
N PHE A 58 11.25 -21.57 11.88
CA PHE A 58 12.01 -20.41 11.40
C PHE A 58 11.11 -19.30 10.84
N GLN A 59 10.05 -18.97 11.57
CA GLN A 59 9.03 -18.01 11.14
C GLN A 59 8.97 -16.81 12.07
N ILE A 60 8.69 -15.65 11.48
CA ILE A 60 8.29 -14.44 12.19
C ILE A 60 6.88 -14.08 11.77
N GLU A 61 6.13 -13.48 12.68
CA GLU A 61 4.81 -12.90 12.42
C GLU A 61 4.90 -11.38 12.51
N LEU A 62 4.38 -10.70 11.50
CA LEU A 62 4.26 -9.24 11.47
C LEU A 62 3.09 -8.84 10.57
N LEU A 63 2.34 -7.84 10.98
CA LEU A 63 1.21 -7.29 10.23
C LEU A 63 0.27 -8.41 9.68
N GLY A 64 -0.04 -9.40 10.52
CA GLY A 64 -0.93 -10.51 10.17
C GLY A 64 -0.41 -11.45 9.09
N GLN A 65 0.87 -11.38 8.75
CA GLN A 65 1.54 -12.28 7.82
C GLN A 65 2.58 -13.14 8.55
N VAL A 66 2.78 -14.34 8.03
CA VAL A 66 3.83 -15.27 8.50
C VAL A 66 4.92 -15.32 7.45
N ALA A 67 6.12 -14.90 7.81
CA ALA A 67 7.30 -14.88 6.96
C ALA A 67 8.29 -15.99 7.40
N VAL A 68 8.68 -16.87 6.48
CA VAL A 68 9.72 -17.88 6.72
C VAL A 68 11.08 -17.25 6.51
N VAL A 69 11.89 -17.18 7.55
CA VAL A 69 13.22 -16.58 7.50
C VAL A 69 14.19 -17.46 6.69
N PRO A 70 14.87 -16.90 5.69
CA PRO A 70 15.84 -17.63 4.86
C PRO A 70 16.93 -18.29 5.69
N ALA A 71 17.43 -19.45 5.25
CA ALA A 71 18.42 -20.23 5.96
C ALA A 71 19.69 -19.43 6.31
N SER A 72 20.12 -18.52 5.41
CA SER A 72 21.27 -17.65 5.60
C SER A 72 21.10 -16.60 6.71
N GLN A 73 19.84 -16.30 7.09
CA GLN A 73 19.52 -15.24 8.05
C GLN A 73 18.91 -15.76 9.36
N ARG A 74 18.83 -17.07 9.57
CA ARG A 74 18.22 -17.66 10.78
C ARG A 74 18.85 -17.20 12.09
N LYS A 75 20.08 -16.69 12.06
CA LYS A 75 20.74 -16.09 13.22
C LYS A 75 19.93 -14.95 13.85
N ILE A 76 19.16 -14.20 13.04
CA ILE A 76 18.33 -13.10 13.52
C ILE A 76 17.27 -13.59 14.54
N LEU A 77 16.84 -14.86 14.45
CA LEU A 77 15.85 -15.44 15.37
C LEU A 77 16.39 -15.77 16.76
N SER A 78 17.71 -15.69 16.96
CA SER A 78 18.33 -15.90 18.28
C SER A 78 18.28 -14.67 19.18
N GLU A 79 17.88 -13.53 18.64
CA GLU A 79 17.73 -12.25 19.35
C GLU A 79 16.26 -11.98 19.70
N PRO A 80 15.97 -11.17 20.72
CA PRO A 80 14.59 -10.86 21.10
C PRO A 80 13.96 -9.87 20.11
N LEU A 81 13.49 -10.36 18.96
CA LEU A 81 12.92 -9.52 17.91
C LEU A 81 11.47 -9.07 18.15
N VAL A 82 10.74 -9.68 19.10
CA VAL A 82 9.34 -9.30 19.34
C VAL A 82 9.26 -7.83 19.77
N GLY A 83 8.47 -7.04 19.05
CA GLY A 83 8.35 -5.60 19.23
C GLY A 83 9.36 -4.78 18.41
N HIS A 84 10.39 -5.40 17.85
CA HIS A 84 11.35 -4.71 16.98
C HIS A 84 10.77 -4.50 15.57
N MET A 85 11.12 -3.39 14.95
CA MET A 85 10.76 -3.10 13.56
C MET A 85 11.62 -3.92 12.62
N VAL A 86 11.00 -4.59 11.67
CA VAL A 86 11.69 -5.33 10.61
C VAL A 86 11.14 -5.00 9.23
N ALA A 87 12.02 -5.03 8.23
CA ALA A 87 11.65 -5.03 6.83
C ALA A 87 11.79 -6.45 6.27
N VAL A 88 10.75 -6.94 5.62
CA VAL A 88 10.72 -8.24 4.94
C VAL A 88 10.69 -8.03 3.45
N HIS A 89 11.68 -8.56 2.75
CA HIS A 89 11.80 -8.50 1.31
C HIS A 89 11.51 -9.86 0.68
N GLY A 90 10.96 -9.85 -0.55
CA GLY A 90 10.66 -11.06 -1.26
C GLY A 90 9.70 -10.89 -2.42
N SER A 91 8.95 -11.93 -2.73
CA SER A 91 7.96 -11.94 -3.79
C SER A 91 6.67 -12.63 -3.37
N ILE A 92 5.56 -12.23 -4.02
CA ILE A 92 4.25 -12.84 -3.81
C ILE A 92 3.86 -13.53 -5.11
N SER A 93 3.46 -14.80 -4.99
CA SER A 93 2.98 -15.61 -6.10
C SER A 93 1.69 -16.33 -5.72
N SER A 94 1.09 -17.05 -6.67
CA SER A 94 -0.06 -17.94 -6.39
C SER A 94 0.22 -19.02 -5.33
N LYS A 95 1.51 -19.34 -5.11
CA LYS A 95 1.95 -20.30 -4.09
C LYS A 95 2.14 -19.66 -2.71
N GLY A 96 1.97 -18.32 -2.61
CA GLY A 96 2.14 -17.56 -1.38
C GLY A 96 3.37 -16.66 -1.38
N LEU A 97 3.78 -16.29 -0.18
CA LEU A 97 4.91 -15.41 0.10
C LEU A 97 6.23 -16.19 0.08
N THR A 98 7.20 -15.69 -0.69
CA THR A 98 8.60 -16.16 -0.69
C THR A 98 9.49 -15.04 -0.16
N VAL A 99 10.12 -15.24 0.99
CA VAL A 99 11.01 -14.26 1.63
C VAL A 99 12.43 -14.46 1.11
N THR A 100 13.05 -13.37 0.68
CA THR A 100 14.45 -13.34 0.23
C THR A 100 15.39 -12.74 1.28
N ALA A 101 14.90 -11.74 2.04
CA ALA A 101 15.65 -11.11 3.11
C ALA A 101 14.74 -10.60 4.24
N VAL A 102 15.32 -10.55 5.44
CA VAL A 102 14.73 -9.92 6.63
C VAL A 102 15.80 -9.02 7.22
N SER A 103 15.47 -7.76 7.42
CA SER A 103 16.37 -6.76 8.01
C SER A 103 15.73 -6.14 9.24
N GLU A 104 16.44 -6.15 10.36
CA GLU A 104 16.03 -5.40 11.55
C GLU A 104 16.34 -3.93 11.37
N LEU A 105 15.43 -3.07 11.81
CA LEU A 105 15.56 -1.63 11.79
C LEU A 105 15.82 -1.10 13.19
N SER A 106 16.62 -0.04 13.28
CA SER A 106 16.89 0.65 14.55
C SER A 106 15.72 1.52 15.05
N GLU A 107 14.67 1.65 14.25
CA GLU A 107 13.49 2.41 14.61
C GLU A 107 12.66 1.67 15.66
N ILE A 108 12.11 2.45 16.59
CA ILE A 108 11.19 1.94 17.62
C ILE A 108 9.77 2.09 17.10
N PHE A 109 8.99 1.02 17.18
CA PHE A 109 7.56 1.10 16.86
C PHE A 109 6.83 1.98 17.87
N VAL A 110 6.16 3.01 17.35
CA VAL A 110 5.27 3.88 18.13
C VAL A 110 3.87 3.76 17.55
N PRO A 111 2.93 3.12 18.26
CA PRO A 111 1.55 2.95 17.79
C PRO A 111 0.92 4.28 17.41
N GLY A 112 0.25 4.31 16.26
CA GLY A 112 -0.40 5.50 15.72
C GLY A 112 0.54 6.57 15.14
N ALA A 113 1.86 6.37 15.17
CA ALA A 113 2.84 7.32 14.64
C ALA A 113 3.83 6.70 13.65
N THR A 114 4.25 5.44 13.89
CA THR A 114 5.20 4.77 12.99
C THR A 114 4.49 4.32 11.71
N GLN A 115 5.06 4.71 10.58
CA GLN A 115 4.59 4.27 9.26
C GLN A 115 4.93 2.79 9.05
N LEU A 116 3.94 2.03 8.65
CA LEU A 116 4.01 0.60 8.38
C LEU A 116 3.66 0.34 6.91
N TYR A 117 4.11 -0.80 6.41
CA TYR A 117 3.80 -1.21 5.05
C TYR A 117 3.48 -2.70 5.00
N VAL A 118 2.47 -3.05 4.22
CA VAL A 118 2.10 -4.45 3.96
C VAL A 118 1.71 -4.64 2.51
N LYS A 119 2.22 -5.70 1.91
CA LYS A 119 1.88 -6.16 0.56
C LYS A 119 1.47 -7.61 0.64
N GLY A 120 0.34 -7.97 0.03
CA GLY A 120 -0.14 -9.34 0.09
C GLY A 120 -1.33 -9.61 -0.79
N ILE A 121 -1.78 -10.88 -0.78
CA ILE A 121 -2.98 -11.31 -1.51
C ILE A 121 -4.21 -10.94 -0.68
N ILE A 122 -5.17 -10.29 -1.33
CA ILE A 122 -6.46 -9.96 -0.72
C ILE A 122 -7.25 -11.25 -0.50
N SER A 123 -7.61 -11.53 0.76
CA SER A 123 -8.44 -12.67 1.15
C SER A 123 -9.93 -12.34 1.27
N SER A 124 -10.26 -11.08 1.56
CA SER A 124 -11.65 -10.61 1.58
C SER A 124 -11.73 -9.10 1.36
N VAL A 125 -12.86 -8.63 0.84
CA VAL A 125 -13.18 -7.20 0.64
C VAL A 125 -14.56 -6.94 1.22
N ASN A 126 -14.68 -5.92 2.07
CA ASN A 126 -15.94 -5.37 2.54
C ASN A 126 -16.02 -3.89 2.14
N SER A 127 -16.74 -3.61 1.08
CA SER A 127 -16.88 -2.25 0.54
C SER A 127 -17.78 -1.35 1.40
N GLN A 128 -18.68 -1.91 2.21
CA GLN A 128 -19.55 -1.13 3.10
C GLN A 128 -18.76 -0.49 4.24
N ASP A 129 -17.80 -1.23 4.80
CA ASP A 129 -16.95 -0.76 5.90
C ASP A 129 -15.61 -0.23 5.40
N ALA A 130 -15.39 -0.15 4.09
CA ALA A 130 -14.13 0.19 3.46
C ALA A 130 -12.95 -0.60 4.05
N THR A 131 -13.10 -1.93 4.16
CA THR A 131 -12.07 -2.82 4.72
C THR A 131 -11.70 -3.94 3.77
N VAL A 132 -10.42 -4.33 3.81
CA VAL A 132 -9.90 -5.52 3.13
C VAL A 132 -9.12 -6.37 4.13
N ARG A 133 -8.93 -7.65 3.82
CA ARG A 133 -8.03 -8.53 4.56
C ARG A 133 -6.85 -8.96 3.69
N VAL A 134 -5.67 -8.88 4.30
CA VAL A 134 -4.43 -9.42 3.74
C VAL A 134 -3.80 -10.33 4.80
N GLY A 135 -3.73 -11.61 4.52
CA GLY A 135 -3.41 -12.59 5.57
C GLY A 135 -4.47 -12.59 6.67
N SER A 136 -4.06 -12.41 7.92
CA SER A 136 -4.96 -12.21 9.06
C SER A 136 -5.23 -10.74 9.39
N LEU A 137 -4.48 -9.79 8.77
CA LEU A 137 -4.60 -8.36 9.01
C LEU A 137 -5.88 -7.79 8.41
N SER A 138 -6.63 -7.03 9.20
CA SER A 138 -7.78 -6.24 8.73
C SER A 138 -7.31 -4.80 8.46
N ILE A 139 -7.51 -4.33 7.23
CA ILE A 139 -7.02 -3.03 6.75
C ILE A 139 -8.23 -2.15 6.44
N SER A 140 -8.33 -0.99 7.08
CA SER A 140 -9.25 0.07 6.69
C SER A 140 -8.61 0.92 5.61
N TYR A 141 -9.21 0.97 4.42
CA TYR A 141 -8.68 1.72 3.28
C TYR A 141 -9.44 3.03 3.02
N ALA A 142 -10.32 3.44 3.92
CA ALA A 142 -11.13 4.65 3.73
C ALA A 142 -10.28 5.90 3.44
N ASN A 143 -9.16 6.05 4.16
CA ASN A 143 -8.26 7.19 3.98
C ASN A 143 -7.33 7.06 2.76
N ALA A 144 -7.19 5.85 2.22
CA ALA A 144 -6.35 5.58 1.05
C ALA A 144 -7.07 5.79 -0.29
N LEU A 145 -8.36 6.14 -0.30
CA LEU A 145 -9.17 6.29 -1.52
C LEU A 145 -8.66 7.38 -2.48
N HIS A 146 -7.79 8.26 -2.03
CA HIS A 146 -7.16 9.28 -2.88
C HIS A 146 -6.02 8.71 -3.76
N THR A 147 -5.45 7.56 -3.39
CA THR A 147 -4.40 6.85 -4.13
C THR A 147 -4.86 5.49 -4.68
N LEU A 148 -5.94 4.96 -4.12
CA LEU A 148 -6.45 3.61 -4.38
C LEU A 148 -7.77 3.66 -5.12
N VAL A 149 -7.89 2.90 -6.21
CA VAL A 149 -9.16 2.69 -6.90
C VAL A 149 -9.89 1.51 -6.24
N ALA A 150 -10.94 1.80 -5.47
CA ALA A 150 -11.67 0.77 -4.71
C ALA A 150 -12.25 -0.36 -5.59
N ALA A 151 -12.60 -0.06 -6.85
CA ALA A 151 -13.09 -1.06 -7.81
C ALA A 151 -12.02 -2.10 -8.20
N ASP A 152 -10.75 -1.80 -8.01
CA ASP A 152 -9.66 -2.73 -8.30
C ASP A 152 -9.42 -3.73 -7.16
N LEU A 153 -9.98 -3.47 -5.97
CA LEU A 153 -9.88 -4.37 -4.84
C LEU A 153 -10.73 -5.62 -5.08
N ALA A 154 -10.08 -6.75 -5.29
CA ALA A 154 -10.75 -8.03 -5.46
C ALA A 154 -9.97 -9.15 -4.76
N VAL A 155 -10.70 -10.15 -4.28
CA VAL A 155 -10.10 -11.36 -3.68
C VAL A 155 -9.17 -12.03 -4.69
N GLY A 156 -7.99 -12.44 -4.22
CA GLY A 156 -6.94 -13.05 -5.05
C GLY A 156 -6.00 -12.05 -5.72
N ARG A 157 -6.29 -10.76 -5.75
CA ARG A 157 -5.36 -9.74 -6.24
C ARG A 157 -4.29 -9.42 -5.20
N VAL A 158 -3.13 -9.01 -5.68
CA VAL A 158 -2.07 -8.49 -4.82
C VAL A 158 -2.29 -6.99 -4.64
N ALA A 159 -2.33 -6.56 -3.40
CA ALA A 159 -2.39 -5.15 -3.05
C ALA A 159 -1.30 -4.80 -2.04
N SER A 160 -0.92 -3.53 -2.02
CA SER A 160 -0.03 -2.96 -1.02
C SER A 160 -0.68 -1.78 -0.33
N PHE A 161 -0.40 -1.63 0.95
CA PHE A 161 -0.94 -0.58 1.79
C PHE A 161 0.15 -0.02 2.69
N GLY A 162 0.25 1.31 2.74
CA GLY A 162 1.02 2.04 3.74
C GLY A 162 0.07 2.71 4.72
N GLY A 163 0.47 2.82 5.98
CA GLY A 163 -0.38 3.42 6.99
C GLY A 163 0.13 3.21 8.41
N ILE A 164 -0.77 3.29 9.37
CA ILE A 164 -0.47 3.19 10.80
C ILE A 164 -1.36 2.15 11.48
N GLU A 165 -0.89 1.60 12.58
CA GLU A 165 -1.63 0.71 13.46
C GLU A 165 -1.68 1.28 14.88
N PHE A 166 -2.85 1.19 15.53
CA PHE A 166 -3.02 1.54 16.93
C PHE A 166 -3.03 0.26 17.78
N THR A 167 -2.41 0.31 18.95
CA THR A 167 -2.25 -0.85 19.86
C THR A 167 -3.57 -1.49 20.27
N ASP A 168 -4.65 -0.70 20.34
CA ASP A 168 -5.96 -1.13 20.86
C ASP A 168 -6.88 -1.70 19.79
N SER A 169 -6.50 -1.58 18.54
CA SER A 169 -7.30 -2.07 17.42
C SER A 169 -6.45 -3.02 16.59
N ALA A 170 -6.78 -4.28 16.52
CA ALA A 170 -6.18 -5.23 15.55
C ALA A 170 -6.51 -4.78 14.10
N LYS A 171 -6.46 -3.48 13.82
CA LYS A 171 -6.87 -2.82 12.62
C LYS A 171 -5.78 -1.88 12.13
N PHE A 172 -5.36 -2.12 10.91
CA PHE A 172 -4.44 -1.25 10.19
C PHE A 172 -5.23 -0.17 9.45
N TYR A 173 -4.82 1.08 9.58
CA TYR A 173 -5.43 2.21 8.90
C TYR A 173 -4.53 2.66 7.76
N ALA A 174 -4.89 2.28 6.54
CA ALA A 174 -4.14 2.67 5.35
C ALA A 174 -4.42 4.14 5.01
N ASP A 175 -3.37 4.89 4.79
CA ASP A 175 -3.38 6.25 4.24
C ASP A 175 -3.04 6.27 2.74
N ASN A 176 -2.43 5.20 2.23
CA ASN A 176 -2.17 5.01 0.81
C ASN A 176 -2.27 3.52 0.44
N GLY A 177 -2.44 3.24 -0.85
CA GLY A 177 -2.49 1.87 -1.33
C GLY A 177 -2.41 1.78 -2.85
N THR A 178 -1.99 0.61 -3.33
CA THR A 178 -1.99 0.26 -4.76
C THR A 178 -2.45 -1.17 -4.95
N VAL A 179 -3.08 -1.45 -6.08
CA VAL A 179 -3.47 -2.82 -6.49
C VAL A 179 -2.67 -3.20 -7.73
N SER A 180 -1.99 -4.33 -7.68
CA SER A 180 -1.33 -4.88 -8.85
C SER A 180 -2.38 -5.54 -9.76
N ILE A 181 -2.48 -5.06 -11.00
CA ILE A 181 -3.34 -5.64 -12.03
C ILE A 181 -2.69 -6.90 -12.62
N ALA A 182 -1.39 -7.13 -12.37
CA ALA A 182 -0.70 -8.32 -12.81
C ALA A 182 -1.38 -9.55 -12.19
N GLN A 183 -1.98 -10.36 -13.05
CA GLN A 183 -2.46 -11.69 -12.66
C GLN A 183 -1.27 -12.48 -12.11
N LEU A 184 -1.45 -13.12 -10.95
CA LEU A 184 -0.49 -14.05 -10.43
C LEU A 184 -0.25 -15.11 -11.53
N THR A 185 0.93 -15.07 -12.16
CA THR A 185 1.30 -16.01 -13.21
C THR A 185 1.23 -17.43 -12.65
N GLY A 186 0.22 -18.18 -13.04
CA GLY A 186 -0.04 -19.53 -12.53
C GLY A 186 -1.42 -20.08 -12.87
N GLN A 187 -2.34 -19.23 -13.32
CA GLN A 187 -3.60 -19.68 -13.88
C GLN A 187 -3.47 -19.64 -15.41
N SER A 188 -3.06 -20.78 -16.00
CA SER A 188 -3.26 -21.03 -17.41
C SER A 188 -4.76 -21.13 -17.66
N GLY A 189 -5.40 -19.99 -17.82
CA GLY A 189 -6.70 -19.90 -18.44
C GLY A 189 -6.50 -20.37 -19.87
N SER A 190 -7.19 -21.42 -20.26
CA SER A 190 -7.39 -21.78 -21.64
C SER A 190 -8.10 -20.59 -22.30
N ASP A 191 -7.34 -19.71 -22.92
CA ASP A 191 -7.86 -18.69 -23.80
C ASP A 191 -8.54 -19.40 -24.94
N GLY A 192 -9.86 -19.48 -24.88
CA GLY A 192 -10.69 -19.86 -25.98
C GLY A 192 -10.39 -18.91 -27.15
N GLN A 193 -9.65 -19.42 -28.09
CA GLN A 193 -9.34 -18.82 -29.35
C GLN A 193 -10.64 -18.71 -30.15
N SER A 194 -11.37 -17.61 -29.97
CA SER A 194 -12.42 -17.23 -30.92
C SER A 194 -11.74 -16.55 -32.09
N GLY A 195 -11.20 -17.36 -32.97
CA GLY A 195 -10.83 -16.99 -34.32
C GLY A 195 -12.09 -16.71 -35.11
N SER A 196 -12.47 -15.47 -35.26
CA SER A 196 -13.42 -15.03 -36.28
C SER A 196 -12.67 -14.86 -37.61
N ASP A 197 -12.45 -15.97 -38.30
CA ASP A 197 -12.08 -15.95 -39.73
C ASP A 197 -13.32 -15.61 -40.54
N LEU A 198 -13.61 -14.36 -40.71
CA LEU A 198 -14.43 -13.82 -41.79
C LEU A 198 -13.51 -13.47 -42.95
N ALA A 199 -12.99 -14.50 -43.64
CA ALA A 199 -12.45 -14.33 -44.96
C ALA A 199 -13.58 -14.48 -45.95
N GLY A 200 -13.90 -13.40 -46.66
CA GLY A 200 -14.86 -13.35 -47.72
C GLY A 200 -14.51 -14.31 -48.85
N GLN A 201 -15.52 -15.01 -49.30
CA GLN A 201 -15.49 -15.74 -50.58
C GLN A 201 -16.59 -15.16 -51.46
N SER A 202 -16.24 -14.12 -52.20
CA SER A 202 -16.95 -13.68 -53.40
C SER A 202 -16.33 -14.41 -54.59
N GLY A 203 -16.96 -15.51 -55.00
CA GLY A 203 -16.65 -16.22 -56.22
C GLY A 203 -17.92 -16.28 -57.06
N SER A 204 -18.08 -15.33 -57.96
CA SER A 204 -19.01 -15.36 -59.03
C SER A 204 -18.41 -16.17 -60.19
N ASP A 205 -18.95 -17.37 -60.46
CA ASP A 205 -18.74 -18.04 -61.70
C ASP A 205 -20.08 -18.35 -62.33
N LEU A 206 -20.44 -17.43 -63.24
CA LEU A 206 -21.40 -17.65 -64.34
C LEU A 206 -20.61 -18.25 -65.50
N ALA A 207 -20.72 -19.50 -65.73
CA ALA A 207 -20.38 -20.08 -66.98
C ALA A 207 -21.51 -21.01 -67.43
N GLY A 208 -22.17 -20.61 -68.42
CA GLY A 208 -23.06 -21.17 -69.29
C GLY A 208 -22.68 -22.49 -69.91
N GLN A 209 -23.66 -23.32 -70.10
CA GLN A 209 -23.58 -24.45 -71.00
C GLN A 209 -24.89 -24.58 -71.73
N SER A 210 -24.83 -24.14 -73.01
CA SER A 210 -25.72 -24.48 -74.08
C SER A 210 -25.21 -25.79 -74.70
N GLY A 211 -26.10 -26.70 -75.09
CA GLY A 211 -25.78 -27.90 -75.85
C GLY A 211 -27.02 -28.77 -75.97
N SER A 212 -27.57 -28.63 -77.02
CA SER A 212 -28.36 -29.40 -78.00
C SER A 212 -28.02 -30.89 -77.99
N ASP A 213 -29.00 -31.70 -78.03
CA ASP A 213 -29.62 -32.64 -78.93
C ASP A 213 -30.56 -33.58 -78.20
#